data_75de9502c18c8aa434e42556ef65506b
#
_entry.id   75de9502c18c8aa434e42556ef65506b
#
_cell.length_a   1.000
_cell.length_b   1.000
_cell.length_c   1.000
_cell.angle_alpha   90.00
_cell.angle_beta   90.00
_cell.angle_gamma   90.00
#
_symmetry.space_group_name_H-M   'P 1'
#
loop_
_entity.id
_entity.type
_entity.pdbx_description
1 polymer ?
#
loop_
_entity_poly.entity_id
_entity_poly.type
_entity_poly.pdbx_seq_one_letter_code
_entity_poly.pdbx_strand_id
1 'polypeptide(L)'
;MKNWKYTLYRSCWDMLDLLFPPECGGCGTAGSRWCIDCQKRVILLNGILCDICGLPQVRVGVCDACRLERPVYRALRAWSVFEDPVQKALHKLKYRRDISMGVSLASQMVTFVNDLNWQIDLILPIPLGRQRFKERGYNQVGMIAKPLALALNIRYAPNELFRRKETRSQVGLTKMERKANVQNAFQGGAGVIGKSILVMDDVSTTGSTLSSAAEALYSSGAKNVFALTVARALPHHGFGHV
;
A
#
# COMPACT_ATOMS: atom_id res chain seq x y z
N MET A 1 3.24 -18.29 -16.83
CA MET A 1 3.35 -19.48 -15.93
C MET A 1 2.59 -19.17 -14.62
N LYS A 2 1.59 -19.99 -14.24
CA LYS A 2 0.89 -19.80 -12.95
C LYS A 2 1.88 -20.01 -11.81
N ASN A 3 2.06 -19.00 -10.95
CA ASN A 3 2.96 -19.11 -9.81
C ASN A 3 2.33 -20.08 -8.78
N TRP A 4 2.84 -21.32 -8.70
CA TRP A 4 2.32 -22.38 -7.82
C TRP A 4 2.28 -21.94 -6.34
N LYS A 5 3.22 -21.10 -5.90
CA LYS A 5 3.27 -20.56 -4.52
C LYS A 5 2.06 -19.67 -4.23
N TYR A 6 1.69 -18.83 -5.19
CA TYR A 6 0.49 -17.98 -5.08
C TYR A 6 -0.78 -18.82 -5.09
N THR A 7 -0.86 -19.82 -6.00
CA THR A 7 -1.99 -20.74 -6.07
C THR A 7 -2.18 -21.49 -4.75
N LEU A 8 -1.10 -22.07 -4.20
CA LEU A 8 -1.16 -22.76 -2.91
C LEU A 8 -1.59 -21.82 -1.77
N TYR A 9 -1.00 -20.63 -1.69
CA TYR A 9 -1.36 -19.64 -0.68
C TYR A 9 -2.84 -19.25 -0.76
N ARG A 10 -3.38 -19.07 -1.96
CA ARG A 10 -4.80 -18.77 -2.19
C ARG A 10 -5.69 -19.96 -1.82
N SER A 11 -5.34 -21.19 -2.23
CA SER A 11 -6.12 -22.39 -1.91
C SER A 11 -6.26 -22.63 -0.41
N CYS A 12 -5.25 -22.30 0.40
CA CYS A 12 -5.38 -22.36 1.85
C CYS A 12 -6.50 -21.44 2.37
N TRP A 13 -6.65 -20.25 1.80
CA TRP A 13 -7.74 -19.34 2.16
C TRP A 13 -9.09 -19.83 1.65
N ASP A 14 -9.14 -20.37 0.42
CA ASP A 14 -10.37 -20.92 -0.17
C ASP A 14 -10.90 -22.12 0.65
N MET A 15 -10.01 -22.95 1.22
CA MET A 15 -10.39 -24.02 2.14
C MET A 15 -11.00 -23.49 3.45
N LEU A 16 -10.44 -22.41 4.00
CA LEU A 16 -11.01 -21.80 5.21
C LEU A 16 -12.40 -21.21 4.96
N ASP A 17 -12.68 -20.75 3.72
CA ASP A 17 -13.98 -20.22 3.33
C ASP A 17 -15.11 -21.28 3.32
N LEU A 18 -14.76 -22.56 3.19
CA LEU A 18 -15.73 -23.65 3.32
C LEU A 18 -16.21 -23.82 4.77
N LEU A 19 -15.32 -23.55 5.74
CA LEU A 19 -15.63 -23.66 7.17
C LEU A 19 -16.22 -22.36 7.74
N PHE A 20 -15.76 -21.23 7.20
CA PHE A 20 -16.14 -19.88 7.63
C PHE A 20 -16.52 -19.06 6.38
N PRO A 21 -17.81 -19.11 5.95
CA PRO A 21 -18.25 -18.40 4.77
C PRO A 21 -17.88 -16.91 4.83
N PRO A 22 -17.18 -16.40 3.81
CA PRO A 22 -16.68 -15.02 3.83
C PRO A 22 -17.81 -14.03 3.62
N GLU A 23 -17.61 -12.83 4.18
CA GLU A 23 -18.40 -11.65 3.87
C GLU A 23 -17.58 -10.64 3.04
N CYS A 24 -18.25 -9.93 2.15
CA CYS A 24 -17.62 -8.90 1.35
C CYS A 24 -17.04 -7.77 2.22
N GLY A 25 -15.76 -7.46 2.03
CA GLY A 25 -15.07 -6.39 2.75
C GLY A 25 -15.69 -5.01 2.54
N GLY A 26 -16.30 -4.78 1.38
CA GLY A 26 -16.92 -3.50 1.05
C GLY A 26 -18.36 -3.33 1.54
N CYS A 27 -19.24 -4.32 1.28
CA CYS A 27 -20.68 -4.21 1.57
C CYS A 27 -21.19 -5.16 2.66
N GLY A 28 -20.42 -6.16 3.07
CA GLY A 28 -20.85 -7.15 4.07
C GLY A 28 -21.69 -8.31 3.51
N THR A 29 -22.00 -8.34 2.21
CA THR A 29 -22.77 -9.44 1.61
C THR A 29 -22.00 -10.76 1.74
N ALA A 30 -22.69 -11.82 2.19
CA ALA A 30 -22.11 -13.15 2.31
C ALA A 30 -21.79 -13.79 0.95
N GLY A 31 -20.88 -14.78 0.95
CA GLY A 31 -20.56 -15.61 -0.21
C GLY A 31 -19.28 -15.25 -0.95
N SER A 32 -18.69 -14.08 -0.73
CA SER A 32 -17.38 -13.71 -1.30
C SER A 32 -16.68 -12.64 -0.49
N ARG A 33 -15.35 -12.69 -0.42
CA ARG A 33 -14.53 -11.66 0.27
C ARG A 33 -14.57 -10.31 -0.45
N TRP A 34 -14.79 -10.31 -1.74
CA TRP A 34 -14.89 -9.11 -2.57
C TRP A 34 -15.89 -9.36 -3.70
N CYS A 35 -17.12 -8.85 -3.59
CA CYS A 35 -18.18 -9.09 -4.55
C CYS A 35 -18.03 -8.24 -5.80
N ILE A 36 -18.67 -8.68 -6.88
CA ILE A 36 -18.61 -7.99 -8.18
C ILE A 36 -19.20 -6.57 -8.13
N ASP A 37 -20.20 -6.33 -7.28
CA ASP A 37 -20.80 -5.00 -7.14
C ASP A 37 -19.85 -4.03 -6.43
N CYS A 38 -19.12 -4.49 -5.40
CA CYS A 38 -18.04 -3.71 -4.81
C CYS A 38 -16.93 -3.46 -5.80
N GLN A 39 -16.54 -4.46 -6.60
CA GLN A 39 -15.53 -4.29 -7.64
C GLN A 39 -15.92 -3.20 -8.66
N LYS A 40 -17.17 -3.16 -9.12
CA LYS A 40 -17.66 -2.15 -10.05
C LYS A 40 -17.71 -0.73 -9.46
N ARG A 41 -17.81 -0.61 -8.13
CA ARG A 41 -17.84 0.68 -7.42
C ARG A 41 -16.48 1.23 -7.05
N VAL A 42 -15.40 0.47 -7.27
CA VAL A 42 -14.05 0.98 -7.02
C VAL A 42 -13.74 2.12 -7.98
N ILE A 43 -13.39 3.27 -7.43
CA ILE A 43 -12.92 4.41 -8.21
C ILE A 43 -11.40 4.25 -8.41
N LEU A 44 -11.02 3.80 -9.60
CA LEU A 44 -9.61 3.63 -9.95
C LEU A 44 -8.96 4.99 -10.22
N LEU A 45 -7.70 5.13 -9.81
CA LEU A 45 -6.87 6.28 -10.19
C LEU A 45 -6.24 6.03 -11.57
N ASN A 46 -6.88 6.60 -12.59
CA ASN A 46 -6.48 6.50 -13.99
C ASN A 46 -6.46 7.90 -14.64
N GLY A 47 -6.13 7.96 -15.95
CA GLY A 47 -6.03 9.22 -16.70
C GLY A 47 -4.68 9.89 -16.55
N ILE A 48 -4.65 11.23 -16.65
CA ILE A 48 -3.42 12.02 -16.56
C ILE A 48 -3.04 12.18 -15.08
N LEU A 49 -1.98 11.51 -14.67
CA LEU A 49 -1.45 11.54 -13.31
C LEU A 49 -0.08 12.21 -13.28
N CYS A 50 0.24 12.87 -12.17
CA CYS A 50 1.59 13.38 -11.93
C CYS A 50 2.62 12.24 -11.98
N ASP A 51 3.70 12.42 -12.74
CA ASP A 51 4.74 11.40 -12.93
C ASP A 51 5.37 10.94 -11.62
N ILE A 52 5.47 11.84 -10.63
CA ILE A 52 6.08 11.55 -9.33
C ILE A 52 5.06 11.08 -8.31
N CYS A 53 4.08 11.92 -7.94
CA CYS A 53 3.20 11.62 -6.80
C CYS A 53 1.91 10.90 -7.18
N GLY A 54 1.59 10.72 -8.48
CA GLY A 54 0.40 10.02 -8.93
C GLY A 54 -0.93 10.72 -8.64
N LEU A 55 -0.93 12.02 -8.31
CA LEU A 55 -2.17 12.79 -8.20
C LEU A 55 -2.75 13.08 -9.58
N PRO A 56 -4.08 13.00 -9.76
CA PRO A 56 -4.76 13.43 -10.96
C PRO A 56 -4.45 14.90 -11.28
N GLN A 57 -4.25 15.20 -12.56
CA GLN A 57 -3.98 16.56 -13.04
C GLN A 57 -4.48 16.72 -14.48
N VAL A 58 -4.51 17.96 -14.97
CA VAL A 58 -5.02 18.27 -16.31
C VAL A 58 -3.93 18.22 -17.41
N ARG A 59 -2.65 18.24 -17.03
CA ARG A 59 -1.50 18.24 -17.96
C ARG A 59 -0.55 17.09 -17.65
N VAL A 60 0.04 16.51 -18.68
CA VAL A 60 1.09 15.49 -18.54
C VAL A 60 2.33 16.07 -17.86
N GLY A 61 3.03 15.26 -17.06
CA GLY A 61 4.29 15.61 -16.42
C GLY A 61 4.20 15.74 -14.90
N VAL A 62 5.03 16.59 -14.32
CA VAL A 62 5.15 16.78 -12.87
C VAL A 62 4.24 17.91 -12.39
N CYS A 63 3.44 17.68 -11.35
CA CYS A 63 2.58 18.71 -10.76
C CYS A 63 3.39 19.78 -10.00
N ASP A 64 2.78 20.96 -9.78
CA ASP A 64 3.45 22.09 -9.14
C ASP A 64 3.94 21.76 -7.72
N ALA A 65 3.17 21.00 -6.95
CA ALA A 65 3.59 20.58 -5.62
C ALA A 65 4.89 19.74 -5.65
N CYS A 66 5.04 18.85 -6.65
CA CYS A 66 6.26 18.05 -6.81
C CYS A 66 7.42 18.82 -7.46
N ARG A 67 7.15 19.93 -8.17
CA ARG A 67 8.19 20.83 -8.65
C ARG A 67 8.78 21.66 -7.52
N LEU A 68 7.93 22.14 -6.62
CA LEU A 68 8.34 22.91 -5.44
C LEU A 68 9.05 22.05 -4.39
N GLU A 69 8.50 20.89 -4.10
CA GLU A 69 9.00 19.97 -3.08
C GLU A 69 8.95 18.53 -3.61
N ARG A 70 10.07 18.09 -4.20
CA ARG A 70 10.16 16.77 -4.82
C ARG A 70 10.22 15.68 -3.77
N PRO A 71 9.28 14.69 -3.77
CA PRO A 71 9.41 13.50 -2.94
C PRO A 71 10.64 12.68 -3.30
N VAL A 72 11.17 11.93 -2.33
CA VAL A 72 12.41 11.16 -2.52
C VAL A 72 12.20 9.90 -3.38
N TYR A 73 11.02 9.28 -3.32
CA TYR A 73 10.70 8.13 -4.18
C TYR A 73 10.67 8.52 -5.67
N ARG A 74 10.98 7.58 -6.55
CA ARG A 74 10.98 7.80 -8.00
C ARG A 74 9.57 8.08 -8.55
N ALA A 75 8.60 7.27 -8.13
CA ALA A 75 7.19 7.44 -8.44
C ALA A 75 6.32 6.80 -7.36
N LEU A 76 5.14 7.39 -7.11
CA LEU A 76 4.07 6.84 -6.29
C LEU A 76 2.86 6.60 -7.19
N ARG A 77 2.26 5.40 -7.05
CA ARG A 77 0.97 5.09 -7.65
C ARG A 77 0.03 4.52 -6.59
N ALA A 78 -1.24 4.81 -6.72
CA ALA A 78 -2.30 4.23 -5.91
C ALA A 78 -3.29 3.51 -6.83
N TRP A 79 -3.76 2.34 -6.40
CA TRP A 79 -4.72 1.57 -7.17
C TRP A 79 -6.08 2.27 -7.26
N SER A 80 -6.54 2.88 -6.17
CA SER A 80 -7.87 3.48 -6.09
C SER A 80 -7.89 4.81 -5.34
N VAL A 81 -9.01 5.51 -5.42
CA VAL A 81 -9.36 6.59 -4.49
C VAL A 81 -9.74 5.98 -3.13
N PHE A 82 -9.46 6.69 -2.02
CA PHE A 82 -9.79 6.27 -0.66
C PHE A 82 -11.26 6.57 -0.34
N GLU A 83 -12.16 5.77 -0.94
CA GLU A 83 -13.61 5.83 -0.76
C GLU A 83 -14.20 4.43 -0.66
N ASP A 84 -15.50 4.33 -0.31
CA ASP A 84 -16.22 3.06 -0.34
C ASP A 84 -16.25 2.47 -1.76
N PRO A 85 -16.03 1.17 -1.91
CA PRO A 85 -15.92 0.11 -0.88
C PRO A 85 -14.52 -0.15 -0.33
N VAL A 86 -13.47 0.46 -0.90
CA VAL A 86 -12.06 0.22 -0.52
C VAL A 86 -11.79 0.71 0.90
N GLN A 87 -12.34 1.84 1.30
CA GLN A 87 -12.23 2.37 2.65
C GLN A 87 -12.73 1.36 3.70
N LYS A 88 -13.92 0.77 3.47
CA LYS A 88 -14.49 -0.25 4.37
C LYS A 88 -13.63 -1.51 4.44
N ALA A 89 -13.11 -1.97 3.30
CA ALA A 89 -12.23 -3.14 3.26
C ALA A 89 -10.93 -2.91 4.05
N LEU A 90 -10.28 -1.75 3.88
CA LEU A 90 -9.10 -1.37 4.65
C LEU A 90 -9.42 -1.20 6.14
N HIS A 91 -10.61 -0.72 6.49
CA HIS A 91 -11.06 -0.62 7.88
C HIS A 91 -11.24 -2.02 8.51
N LYS A 92 -11.90 -2.96 7.82
CA LYS A 92 -12.03 -4.36 8.27
C LYS A 92 -10.64 -4.98 8.49
N LEU A 93 -9.72 -4.82 7.52
CA LEU A 93 -8.34 -5.29 7.63
C LEU A 93 -7.59 -4.67 8.80
N LYS A 94 -7.81 -3.40 9.14
CA LYS A 94 -7.13 -2.71 10.26
C LYS A 94 -7.69 -3.03 11.63
N TYR A 95 -9.01 -3.19 11.76
CA TYR A 95 -9.70 -3.15 13.06
C TYR A 95 -10.59 -4.36 13.35
N ARG A 96 -10.98 -5.14 12.32
CA ARG A 96 -11.82 -6.34 12.48
C ARG A 96 -11.04 -7.65 12.39
N ARG A 97 -9.70 -7.60 12.27
CA ARG A 97 -8.82 -8.75 12.10
C ARG A 97 -9.17 -9.64 10.89
N ASP A 98 -9.84 -9.06 9.89
CA ASP A 98 -10.14 -9.77 8.64
C ASP A 98 -8.89 -9.78 7.74
N ILE A 99 -7.91 -10.63 8.13
CA ILE A 99 -6.64 -10.75 7.41
C ILE A 99 -6.79 -11.32 6.00
N SER A 100 -7.90 -12.04 5.75
CA SER A 100 -8.22 -12.60 4.44
C SER A 100 -8.46 -11.53 3.39
N MET A 101 -8.91 -10.35 3.81
CA MET A 101 -9.10 -9.18 2.95
C MET A 101 -7.81 -8.75 2.27
N GLY A 102 -6.65 -9.01 2.88
CA GLY A 102 -5.35 -8.73 2.28
C GLY A 102 -5.13 -9.48 0.96
N VAL A 103 -5.54 -10.75 0.87
CA VAL A 103 -5.46 -11.55 -0.36
C VAL A 103 -6.39 -10.99 -1.44
N SER A 104 -7.61 -10.64 -1.04
CA SER A 104 -8.61 -10.09 -1.96
C SER A 104 -8.14 -8.76 -2.56
N LEU A 105 -7.67 -7.83 -1.75
CA LEU A 105 -7.12 -6.55 -2.22
C LEU A 105 -5.88 -6.76 -3.11
N ALA A 106 -4.97 -7.65 -2.71
CA ALA A 106 -3.80 -7.97 -3.52
C ALA A 106 -4.18 -8.50 -4.91
N SER A 107 -5.16 -9.41 -5.00
CA SER A 107 -5.61 -9.97 -6.27
C SER A 107 -6.14 -8.91 -7.23
N GLN A 108 -6.82 -7.88 -6.71
CA GLN A 108 -7.33 -6.76 -7.52
C GLN A 108 -6.20 -5.86 -8.05
N MET A 109 -5.07 -5.81 -7.35
CA MET A 109 -3.95 -4.93 -7.70
C MET A 109 -2.95 -5.55 -8.68
N VAL A 110 -3.00 -6.86 -8.94
CA VAL A 110 -1.98 -7.56 -9.76
C VAL A 110 -1.85 -6.96 -11.15
N THR A 111 -2.95 -6.84 -11.89
CA THR A 111 -2.95 -6.25 -13.25
C THR A 111 -2.45 -4.82 -13.21
N PHE A 112 -2.97 -4.01 -12.28
CA PHE A 112 -2.54 -2.62 -12.12
C PHE A 112 -1.02 -2.48 -11.93
N VAL A 113 -0.41 -3.32 -11.08
CA VAL A 113 1.04 -3.25 -10.84
C VAL A 113 1.85 -3.75 -12.03
N ASN A 114 1.39 -4.78 -12.74
CA ASN A 114 2.03 -5.23 -13.97
C ASN A 114 2.03 -4.14 -15.04
N ASP A 115 0.95 -3.40 -15.19
CA ASP A 115 0.79 -2.34 -16.20
C ASP A 115 1.70 -1.13 -15.94
N LEU A 116 2.21 -0.97 -14.69
CA LEU A 116 3.20 0.07 -14.37
C LEU A 116 4.56 -0.19 -15.02
N ASN A 117 4.85 -1.43 -15.45
CA ASN A 117 6.09 -1.84 -16.09
C ASN A 117 7.36 -1.47 -15.30
N TRP A 118 7.26 -1.41 -13.96
CA TRP A 118 8.39 -1.13 -13.09
C TRP A 118 9.25 -2.38 -12.90
N GLN A 119 10.56 -2.23 -13.07
CA GLN A 119 11.51 -3.31 -12.78
C GLN A 119 11.76 -3.34 -11.26
N ILE A 120 11.15 -4.29 -10.56
CA ILE A 120 11.17 -4.41 -9.10
C ILE A 120 11.84 -5.72 -8.69
N ASP A 121 12.83 -5.63 -7.80
CA ASP A 121 13.51 -6.78 -7.20
C ASP A 121 12.84 -7.23 -5.89
N LEU A 122 12.37 -6.26 -5.08
CA LEU A 122 11.83 -6.50 -3.74
C LEU A 122 10.54 -5.71 -3.49
N ILE A 123 9.59 -6.33 -2.78
CA ILE A 123 8.41 -5.64 -2.22
C ILE A 123 8.55 -5.59 -0.70
N LEU A 124 8.48 -4.38 -0.14
CA LEU A 124 8.58 -4.10 1.28
C LEU A 124 7.32 -3.39 1.79
N PRO A 125 6.65 -3.90 2.82
CA PRO A 125 5.58 -3.15 3.48
C PRO A 125 6.18 -2.07 4.39
N ILE A 126 5.51 -0.91 4.50
CA ILE A 126 5.81 0.05 5.55
C ILE A 126 5.66 -0.63 6.93
N PRO A 127 6.70 -0.62 7.79
CA PRO A 127 6.60 -1.24 9.11
C PRO A 127 5.71 -0.43 10.05
N LEU A 128 4.86 -1.12 10.80
CA LEU A 128 4.06 -0.52 11.86
C LEU A 128 4.94 -0.09 13.04
N GLY A 129 4.49 0.92 13.79
CA GLY A 129 5.00 1.20 15.12
C GLY A 129 4.68 0.05 16.10
N ARG A 130 5.52 -0.12 17.12
CA ARG A 130 5.41 -1.21 18.11
C ARG A 130 4.05 -1.24 18.80
N GLN A 131 3.52 -0.08 19.18
CA GLN A 131 2.21 0.01 19.82
C GLN A 131 1.10 -0.53 18.90
N ARG A 132 1.02 -0.05 17.65
CA ARG A 132 0.01 -0.52 16.69
C ARG A 132 0.17 -2.00 16.34
N PHE A 133 1.41 -2.50 16.31
CA PHE A 133 1.65 -3.93 16.09
C PHE A 133 1.14 -4.76 17.28
N LYS A 134 1.35 -4.31 18.54
CA LYS A 134 0.79 -4.97 19.72
C LYS A 134 -0.74 -4.98 19.72
N GLU A 135 -1.37 -3.88 19.33
CA GLU A 135 -2.84 -3.74 19.27
C GLU A 135 -3.46 -4.64 18.20
N ARG A 136 -2.83 -4.72 17.01
CA ARG A 136 -3.37 -5.45 15.85
C ARG A 136 -2.93 -6.89 15.77
N GLY A 137 -1.73 -7.22 16.24
CA GLY A 137 -1.09 -8.53 16.11
C GLY A 137 -0.43 -8.79 14.76
N TYR A 138 -0.60 -7.90 13.76
CA TYR A 138 -0.05 -8.04 12.42
C TYR A 138 0.11 -6.69 11.72
N ASN A 139 0.91 -6.68 10.63
CA ASN A 139 1.03 -5.53 9.75
C ASN A 139 0.01 -5.66 8.60
N GLN A 140 -1.01 -4.80 8.57
CA GLN A 140 -2.06 -4.83 7.54
C GLN A 140 -1.49 -4.66 6.12
N VAL A 141 -0.46 -3.85 5.95
CA VAL A 141 0.21 -3.68 4.63
C VAL A 141 0.92 -4.98 4.24
N GLY A 142 1.54 -5.66 5.21
CA GLY A 142 2.16 -6.97 4.99
C GLY A 142 1.17 -8.04 4.52
N MET A 143 -0.10 -7.98 5.01
CA MET A 143 -1.15 -8.90 4.58
C MET A 143 -1.55 -8.72 3.11
N ILE A 144 -1.35 -7.52 2.55
CA ILE A 144 -1.57 -7.22 1.12
C ILE A 144 -0.29 -7.45 0.31
N ALA A 145 0.84 -6.95 0.81
CA ALA A 145 2.12 -6.97 0.08
C ALA A 145 2.63 -8.40 -0.17
N LYS A 146 2.47 -9.32 0.79
CA LYS A 146 2.92 -10.71 0.64
C LYS A 146 2.20 -11.46 -0.49
N PRO A 147 0.84 -11.54 -0.53
CA PRO A 147 0.15 -12.20 -1.65
C PRO A 147 0.37 -11.48 -2.98
N LEU A 148 0.48 -10.14 -3.00
CA LEU A 148 0.83 -9.40 -4.22
C LEU A 148 2.22 -9.78 -4.74
N ALA A 149 3.22 -9.84 -3.88
CA ALA A 149 4.58 -10.26 -4.22
C ALA A 149 4.61 -11.70 -4.78
N LEU A 150 3.86 -12.62 -4.17
CA LEU A 150 3.71 -13.98 -4.66
C LEU A 150 3.06 -14.01 -6.05
N ALA A 151 2.00 -13.24 -6.28
CA ALA A 151 1.30 -13.19 -7.56
C ALA A 151 2.18 -12.64 -8.68
N LEU A 152 3.00 -11.61 -8.38
CA LEU A 152 3.93 -10.96 -9.31
C LEU A 152 5.26 -11.71 -9.46
N ASN A 153 5.49 -12.78 -8.69
CA ASN A 153 6.77 -13.50 -8.61
C ASN A 153 7.96 -12.59 -8.22
N ILE A 154 7.71 -11.63 -7.32
CA ILE A 154 8.72 -10.73 -6.77
C ILE A 154 9.02 -11.16 -5.32
N ARG A 155 10.26 -10.98 -4.86
CA ARG A 155 10.64 -11.32 -3.48
C ARG A 155 9.97 -10.38 -2.47
N TYR A 156 9.25 -10.95 -1.52
CA TYR A 156 8.72 -10.23 -0.35
C TYR A 156 9.79 -10.15 0.75
N ALA A 157 10.15 -8.95 1.19
CA ALA A 157 11.26 -8.73 2.13
C ALA A 157 10.87 -7.77 3.27
N PRO A 158 9.96 -8.17 4.19
CA PRO A 158 9.41 -7.28 5.21
C PRO A 158 10.45 -6.80 6.24
N ASN A 159 11.56 -7.53 6.36
CA ASN A 159 12.61 -7.26 7.34
C ASN A 159 13.76 -6.40 6.76
N GLU A 160 13.59 -5.83 5.56
CA GLU A 160 14.58 -4.94 4.95
C GLU A 160 14.23 -3.45 5.10
N LEU A 161 13.16 -3.14 5.84
CA LEU A 161 12.80 -1.78 6.24
C LEU A 161 12.36 -1.81 7.71
N PHE A 162 13.04 -1.06 8.55
CA PHE A 162 12.80 -1.00 10.00
C PHE A 162 12.25 0.35 10.40
N ARG A 163 11.33 0.38 11.37
CA ARG A 163 10.92 1.60 12.06
C ARG A 163 11.75 1.78 13.30
N ARG A 164 12.58 2.85 13.35
CA ARG A 164 13.42 3.18 14.50
C ARG A 164 12.75 4.05 15.54
N LYS A 165 11.84 4.94 15.10
CA LYS A 165 11.17 5.91 15.95
C LYS A 165 9.68 5.64 15.98
N GLU A 166 9.08 5.60 17.18
CA GLU A 166 7.63 5.65 17.33
C GLU A 166 7.15 7.02 16.87
N THR A 167 6.19 7.03 15.97
CA THR A 167 5.57 8.25 15.45
C THR A 167 4.16 8.37 15.99
N ARG A 168 3.72 9.59 16.29
CA ARG A 168 2.33 9.85 16.70
C ARG A 168 1.36 9.43 15.60
N SER A 169 0.10 9.18 15.96
CA SER A 169 -0.96 8.98 14.95
C SER A 169 -0.94 10.14 13.96
N GLN A 170 -1.07 9.85 12.66
CA GLN A 170 -1.12 10.89 11.63
C GLN A 170 -2.53 11.49 11.45
N VAL A 171 -3.52 10.93 12.18
CA VAL A 171 -4.89 11.44 12.20
C VAL A 171 -4.88 12.83 12.84
N GLY A 172 -5.49 13.81 12.16
CA GLY A 172 -5.56 15.18 12.63
C GLY A 172 -4.31 16.03 12.42
N LEU A 173 -3.18 15.47 11.98
CA LEU A 173 -1.97 16.26 11.72
C LEU A 173 -2.03 17.01 10.38
N THR A 174 -1.51 18.24 10.39
CA THR A 174 -1.25 19.02 9.17
C THR A 174 -0.18 18.38 8.27
N LYS A 175 -0.04 18.85 7.03
CA LYS A 175 1.01 18.37 6.10
C LYS A 175 2.42 18.53 6.69
N MET A 176 2.72 19.66 7.33
CA MET A 176 4.03 19.92 7.96
C MET A 176 4.28 18.99 9.14
N GLU A 177 3.29 18.81 10.03
CA GLU A 177 3.40 17.92 11.17
C GLU A 177 3.56 16.46 10.73
N ARG A 178 2.87 16.01 9.68
CA ARG A 178 3.06 14.65 9.13
C ARG A 178 4.49 14.43 8.62
N LYS A 179 5.09 15.44 7.98
CA LYS A 179 6.48 15.37 7.51
C LYS A 179 7.46 15.29 8.68
N ALA A 180 7.35 16.18 9.66
CA ALA A 180 8.19 16.18 10.86
C ALA A 180 8.05 14.88 11.68
N ASN A 181 6.82 14.34 11.77
CA ASN A 181 6.52 13.13 12.53
C ASN A 181 7.23 11.89 11.99
N VAL A 182 7.46 11.79 10.67
CA VAL A 182 8.09 10.64 10.02
C VAL A 182 9.56 10.84 9.67
N GLN A 183 10.12 12.02 9.93
CA GLN A 183 11.52 12.31 9.66
C GLN A 183 12.43 11.40 10.48
N ASN A 184 13.39 10.73 9.82
CA ASN A 184 14.30 9.75 10.42
C ASN A 184 13.58 8.59 11.16
N ALA A 185 12.32 8.28 10.76
CA ALA A 185 11.57 7.20 11.39
C ALA A 185 11.97 5.81 10.92
N PHE A 186 12.66 5.70 9.78
CA PHE A 186 12.98 4.43 9.13
C PHE A 186 14.48 4.21 8.96
N GLN A 187 14.85 2.95 8.74
CA GLN A 187 16.17 2.49 8.33
C GLN A 187 16.01 1.32 7.37
N GLY A 188 16.79 1.29 6.29
CA GLY A 188 16.91 0.14 5.40
C GLY A 188 17.91 -0.89 5.92
N GLY A 189 17.70 -2.17 5.57
CA GLY A 189 18.62 -3.28 5.80
C GLY A 189 19.65 -3.42 4.69
N ALA A 190 20.63 -4.32 4.87
CA ALA A 190 21.67 -4.58 3.86
C ALA A 190 21.16 -5.25 2.59
N GLY A 191 20.02 -5.96 2.66
CA GLY A 191 19.43 -6.66 1.53
C GLY A 191 18.86 -5.75 0.43
N VAL A 192 18.82 -4.42 0.64
CA VAL A 192 18.34 -3.45 -0.35
C VAL A 192 19.44 -2.90 -1.26
N ILE A 193 20.72 -3.17 -0.96
CA ILE A 193 21.86 -2.61 -1.71
C ILE A 193 21.76 -3.01 -3.20
N GLY A 194 21.80 -2.01 -4.08
CA GLY A 194 21.74 -2.17 -5.54
C GLY A 194 20.39 -2.63 -6.08
N LYS A 195 19.33 -2.73 -5.25
CA LYS A 195 18.01 -3.25 -5.63
C LYS A 195 17.04 -2.14 -5.99
N SER A 196 16.11 -2.46 -6.88
CA SER A 196 14.92 -1.67 -7.17
C SER A 196 13.78 -2.14 -6.26
N ILE A 197 13.29 -1.23 -5.42
CA ILE A 197 12.37 -1.52 -4.32
C ILE A 197 10.97 -1.00 -4.65
N LEU A 198 9.94 -1.79 -4.36
CA LEU A 198 8.56 -1.34 -4.24
C LEU A 198 8.19 -1.27 -2.75
N VAL A 199 8.14 -0.06 -2.20
CA VAL A 199 7.65 0.15 -0.84
C VAL A 199 6.14 0.34 -0.85
N MET A 200 5.41 -0.39 0.00
CA MET A 200 3.93 -0.36 0.05
C MET A 200 3.40 0.23 1.34
N ASP A 201 2.33 1.03 1.22
CA ASP A 201 1.47 1.42 2.34
C ASP A 201 0.00 1.15 1.98
N ASP A 202 -0.92 1.23 2.95
CA ASP A 202 -2.35 1.05 2.68
C ASP A 202 -2.99 2.29 2.05
N VAL A 203 -2.76 3.47 2.63
CA VAL A 203 -3.33 4.75 2.17
C VAL A 203 -2.26 5.83 2.13
N SER A 204 -2.21 6.55 1.02
CA SER A 204 -1.40 7.76 0.92
C SER A 204 -2.29 9.01 0.96
N THR A 205 -1.89 9.98 1.77
CA THR A 205 -2.42 11.35 1.77
C THR A 205 -1.41 12.29 1.10
N THR A 206 -0.38 12.68 1.83
CA THR A 206 0.72 13.52 1.33
C THR A 206 1.86 12.71 0.72
N GLY A 207 1.96 11.42 1.02
CA GLY A 207 3.10 10.56 0.66
C GLY A 207 4.33 10.72 1.56
N SER A 208 4.24 11.49 2.66
CA SER A 208 5.39 11.77 3.55
C SER A 208 5.99 10.50 4.16
N THR A 209 5.16 9.53 4.57
CA THR A 209 5.62 8.23 5.09
C THR A 209 6.46 7.48 4.07
N LEU A 210 5.95 7.40 2.83
CA LEU A 210 6.62 6.71 1.74
C LEU A 210 7.91 7.45 1.31
N SER A 211 7.90 8.78 1.35
CA SER A 211 9.09 9.61 1.07
C SER A 211 10.19 9.38 2.12
N SER A 212 9.84 9.37 3.41
CA SER A 212 10.80 9.08 4.49
C SER A 212 11.33 7.65 4.44
N ALA A 213 10.48 6.67 4.10
CA ALA A 213 10.92 5.31 3.87
C ALA A 213 11.88 5.19 2.67
N ALA A 214 11.58 5.91 1.56
CA ALA A 214 12.44 5.96 0.39
C ALA A 214 13.81 6.58 0.70
N GLU A 215 13.85 7.66 1.49
CA GLU A 215 15.08 8.29 1.95
C GLU A 215 15.95 7.28 2.72
N ALA A 216 15.38 6.54 3.67
CA ALA A 216 16.08 5.52 4.42
C ALA A 216 16.61 4.38 3.54
N LEU A 217 15.83 3.96 2.53
CA LEU A 217 16.22 2.91 1.59
C LEU A 217 17.37 3.37 0.68
N TYR A 218 17.31 4.60 0.14
CA TYR A 218 18.41 5.17 -0.65
C TYR A 218 19.68 5.34 0.18
N SER A 219 19.56 5.82 1.43
CA SER A 219 20.70 5.93 2.36
C SER A 219 21.32 4.57 2.69
N SER A 220 20.56 3.48 2.53
CA SER A 220 21.04 2.09 2.69
C SER A 220 21.50 1.45 1.38
N GLY A 221 21.60 2.22 0.27
CA GLY A 221 22.16 1.76 -1.00
C GLY A 221 21.15 1.18 -2.00
N ALA A 222 19.85 1.41 -1.84
CA ALA A 222 18.87 1.03 -2.85
C ALA A 222 19.12 1.76 -4.18
N LYS A 223 18.95 1.05 -5.32
CA LYS A 223 19.12 1.62 -6.67
C LYS A 223 17.95 2.51 -7.08
N ASN A 224 16.73 2.02 -6.89
CA ASN A 224 15.49 2.73 -7.16
C ASN A 224 14.48 2.44 -6.06
N VAL A 225 13.65 3.42 -5.69
CA VAL A 225 12.52 3.23 -4.78
C VAL A 225 11.25 3.75 -5.43
N PHE A 226 10.33 2.84 -5.71
CA PHE A 226 8.97 3.11 -6.11
C PHE A 226 8.04 2.95 -4.92
N ALA A 227 6.92 3.67 -4.93
CA ALA A 227 5.93 3.61 -3.87
C ALA A 227 4.57 3.18 -4.42
N LEU A 228 3.86 2.35 -3.67
CA LEU A 228 2.53 1.84 -4.01
C LEU A 228 1.60 1.93 -2.81
N THR A 229 0.35 2.34 -3.06
CA THR A 229 -0.70 2.26 -2.04
C THR A 229 -1.96 1.60 -2.61
N VAL A 230 -2.76 1.01 -1.73
CA VAL A 230 -4.09 0.50 -2.12
C VAL A 230 -4.97 1.67 -2.51
N ALA A 231 -4.93 2.74 -1.71
CA ALA A 231 -5.78 3.89 -1.97
C ALA A 231 -5.06 5.22 -1.74
N ARG A 232 -5.60 6.28 -2.36
CA ARG A 232 -5.17 7.64 -2.15
C ARG A 232 -6.33 8.53 -1.72
N ALA A 233 -6.14 9.28 -0.63
CA ALA A 233 -7.06 10.33 -0.24
C ALA A 233 -6.81 11.56 -1.12
N LEU A 234 -7.85 12.00 -1.83
CA LEU A 234 -7.82 13.19 -2.69
C LEU A 234 -8.33 14.43 -1.94
N PRO A 235 -7.76 15.63 -2.18
CA PRO A 235 -8.11 16.85 -1.45
C PRO A 235 -9.58 17.29 -1.58
N HIS A 236 -10.24 16.92 -2.67
CA HIS A 236 -11.62 17.33 -2.98
C HIS A 236 -12.70 16.33 -2.54
N HIS A 237 -12.30 15.15 -2.13
CA HIS A 237 -13.19 14.14 -1.56
C HIS A 237 -13.05 14.22 -0.04
N GLY A 238 -13.82 15.11 0.60
CA GLY A 238 -13.80 15.49 2.00
C GLY A 238 -13.02 14.56 2.92
N PHE A 239 -12.03 15.08 3.62
CA PHE A 239 -11.36 14.37 4.72
C PHE A 239 -12.36 14.18 5.88
N GLY A 240 -13.45 13.46 5.60
CA GLY A 240 -14.35 12.96 6.61
C GLY A 240 -13.65 11.81 7.33
N HIS A 241 -13.05 12.13 8.48
CA HIS A 241 -12.64 11.21 9.54
C HIS A 241 -11.87 9.95 9.10
N VAL A 242 -10.54 10.07 9.00
CA VAL A 242 -9.59 8.95 9.06
C VAL A 242 -9.07 8.81 10.49
#